data_c182083f839458d2f4962bb0f9e8619a
#
_entry.id   c182083f839458d2f4962bb0f9e8619a
#
_cell.length_a   1.000
_cell.length_b   1.000
_cell.length_c   1.000
_cell.angle_alpha   90.00
_cell.angle_beta   90.00
_cell.angle_gamma   90.00
#
_symmetry.space_group_name_H-M   'P 1'
#
loop_
_entity.id
_entity.type
_entity.pdbx_description
1 polymer ?
#
loop_
_entity_poly.entity_id
_entity_poly.type
_entity_poly.pdbx_seq_one_letter_code
_entity_poly.pdbx_strand_id
1 'polypeptide(L)'
;VLNLFSYDRQTKWETYALTMPIPRWKMVLEKYLYSVCIAAFFGIIAVAAVAAATAIKGMVMGPEFLFELLINWLTGVALAFFYNSISIPLTYWLGVEKARMIPSVLIGVAVFLIVALASAYGDDIAVSDSTVTAVIIAGALGTVVMMVLSYFISVSVYNKKEF
;
A
#
# COMPACT_ATOMS: atom_id res chain seq x y z
N VAL A 1 6.39 5.43 3.79
CA VAL A 1 5.70 5.97 4.98
C VAL A 1 6.49 5.65 6.26
N LEU A 2 6.92 4.42 6.50
CA LEU A 2 7.67 4.05 7.72
C LEU A 2 8.96 4.86 7.92
N ASN A 3 9.66 5.22 6.83
CA ASN A 3 10.84 6.08 6.92
C ASN A 3 10.49 7.50 7.41
N LEU A 4 9.32 8.02 7.05
CA LEU A 4 8.83 9.30 7.54
C LEU A 4 8.62 9.25 9.06
N PHE A 5 7.99 8.18 9.56
CA PHE A 5 7.84 7.98 11.02
C PHE A 5 9.18 7.83 11.74
N SER A 6 10.17 7.15 11.12
CA SER A 6 11.52 7.04 11.70
C SER A 6 12.18 8.42 11.81
N TYR A 7 12.03 9.24 10.78
CA TYR A 7 12.57 10.59 10.75
C TYR A 7 11.88 11.50 11.78
N ASP A 8 10.55 11.48 11.85
CA ASP A 8 9.78 12.24 12.82
C ASP A 8 10.18 11.90 14.27
N ARG A 9 10.46 10.63 14.53
CA ARG A 9 10.92 10.18 15.85
C ARG A 9 12.33 10.70 16.16
N GLN A 10 13.25 10.67 15.20
CA GLN A 10 14.62 11.15 15.37
C GLN A 10 14.66 12.65 15.63
N THR A 11 13.83 13.42 14.94
CA THR A 11 13.73 14.89 15.06
C THR A 11 12.86 15.34 16.22
N LYS A 12 12.20 14.42 16.96
CA LYS A 12 11.18 14.71 17.99
C LYS A 12 10.06 15.60 17.45
N TRP A 13 9.75 15.46 16.15
CA TRP A 13 8.73 16.26 15.47
C TRP A 13 7.36 16.15 16.13
N GLU A 14 6.96 14.96 16.57
CA GLU A 14 5.68 14.75 17.24
C GLU A 14 5.52 15.63 18.47
N THR A 15 6.57 15.75 19.31
CA THR A 15 6.55 16.59 20.52
C THR A 15 6.45 18.08 20.15
N TYR A 16 7.18 18.51 19.12
CA TYR A 16 7.13 19.90 18.65
C TYR A 16 5.78 20.24 18.01
N ALA A 17 5.24 19.33 17.19
CA ALA A 17 3.96 19.53 16.52
C ALA A 17 2.77 19.65 17.51
N LEU A 18 2.86 19.02 18.70
CA LEU A 18 1.84 19.17 19.76
C LEU A 18 1.84 20.54 20.42
N THR A 19 2.89 21.34 20.29
CA THR A 19 2.91 22.74 20.76
C THR A 19 2.20 23.69 19.81
N MET A 20 1.92 23.24 18.58
CA MET A 20 1.21 24.01 17.57
C MET A 20 -0.32 23.82 17.72
N PRO A 21 -1.16 24.81 17.36
CA PRO A 21 -2.61 24.68 17.39
C PRO A 21 -3.14 23.84 16.22
N ILE A 22 -2.57 22.64 16.04
CA ILE A 22 -2.94 21.71 14.96
C ILE A 22 -3.72 20.55 15.59
N PRO A 23 -4.95 20.25 15.14
CA PRO A 23 -5.70 19.11 15.66
C PRO A 23 -5.03 17.78 15.28
N ARG A 24 -5.00 16.84 16.21
CA ARG A 24 -4.32 15.53 16.09
C ARG A 24 -4.71 14.74 14.84
N TRP A 25 -5.97 14.80 14.42
CA TRP A 25 -6.44 14.11 13.22
C TRP A 25 -5.74 14.57 11.92
N LYS A 26 -5.33 15.86 11.85
CA LYS A 26 -4.58 16.37 10.69
C LYS A 26 -3.17 15.79 10.61
N MET A 27 -2.52 15.54 11.74
CA MET A 27 -1.21 14.90 11.79
C MET A 27 -1.26 13.45 11.28
N VAL A 28 -2.35 12.74 11.62
CA VAL A 28 -2.59 11.40 11.08
C VAL A 28 -2.90 11.47 9.58
N LEU A 29 -3.75 12.40 9.17
CA LEU A 29 -4.14 12.58 7.76
C LEU A 29 -2.92 12.84 6.86
N GLU A 30 -1.96 13.63 7.32
CA GLU A 30 -0.71 13.90 6.60
C GLU A 30 0.01 12.60 6.18
N LYS A 31 0.09 11.60 7.06
CA LYS A 31 0.75 10.32 6.78
C LYS A 31 0.03 9.52 5.70
N TYR A 32 -1.30 9.57 5.71
CA TYR A 32 -2.12 8.92 4.67
C TYR A 32 -2.00 9.64 3.33
N LEU A 33 -2.07 10.98 3.32
CA LEU A 33 -1.87 11.77 2.09
C LEU A 33 -0.46 11.53 1.50
N TYR A 34 0.57 11.53 2.35
CA TYR A 34 1.92 11.21 1.93
C TYR A 34 2.00 9.80 1.32
N SER A 35 1.32 8.82 1.91
CA SER A 35 1.22 7.46 1.37
C SER A 35 0.62 7.44 -0.04
N VAL A 36 -0.49 8.17 -0.25
CA VAL A 36 -1.16 8.27 -1.56
C VAL A 36 -0.26 8.94 -2.59
N CYS A 37 0.36 10.08 -2.23
CA CYS A 37 1.26 10.81 -3.13
C CYS A 37 2.47 9.95 -3.56
N ILE A 38 3.09 9.24 -2.62
CA ILE A 38 4.21 8.35 -2.90
C ILE A 38 3.78 7.18 -3.80
N ALA A 39 2.65 6.54 -3.52
CA ALA A 39 2.14 5.45 -4.34
C ALA A 39 1.84 5.92 -5.78
N ALA A 40 1.22 7.08 -5.94
CA ALA A 40 0.94 7.66 -7.24
C ALA A 40 2.24 8.00 -8.00
N PHE A 41 3.21 8.64 -7.34
CA PHE A 41 4.48 9.04 -7.93
C PHE A 41 5.29 7.84 -8.43
N PHE A 42 5.50 6.84 -7.57
CA PHE A 42 6.22 5.63 -7.97
C PHE A 42 5.44 4.78 -8.97
N GLY A 43 4.12 4.79 -8.89
CA GLY A 43 3.27 4.12 -9.88
C GLY A 43 3.44 4.72 -11.28
N ILE A 44 3.47 6.06 -11.41
CA ILE A 44 3.72 6.74 -12.69
C ILE A 44 5.12 6.40 -13.22
N ILE A 45 6.14 6.40 -12.37
CA ILE A 45 7.51 6.03 -12.77
C ILE A 45 7.54 4.57 -13.27
N ALA A 46 6.88 3.65 -12.58
CA ALA A 46 6.83 2.25 -12.98
C ALA A 46 6.17 2.08 -14.36
N VAL A 47 5.04 2.74 -14.60
CA VAL A 47 4.36 2.75 -15.90
C VAL A 47 5.27 3.31 -17.00
N ALA A 48 5.93 4.44 -16.75
CA ALA A 48 6.85 5.06 -17.69
C ALA A 48 8.06 4.15 -18.00
N ALA A 49 8.60 3.46 -17.00
CA ALA A 49 9.72 2.53 -17.17
C ALA A 49 9.33 1.32 -18.02
N VAL A 50 8.15 0.74 -17.80
CA VAL A 50 7.64 -0.38 -18.60
C VAL A 50 7.38 0.07 -20.05
N ALA A 51 6.74 1.22 -20.24
CA ALA A 51 6.49 1.79 -21.58
C ALA A 51 7.80 2.06 -22.33
N ALA A 52 8.81 2.60 -21.67
CA ALA A 52 10.13 2.82 -22.27
C ALA A 52 10.81 1.50 -22.65
N ALA A 53 10.77 0.50 -21.79
CA ALA A 53 11.37 -0.82 -22.05
C ALA A 53 10.71 -1.54 -23.24
N THR A 54 9.40 -1.44 -23.39
CA THR A 54 8.66 -2.01 -24.52
C THR A 54 8.94 -1.27 -25.83
N ALA A 55 9.07 0.06 -25.79
CA ALA A 55 9.46 0.88 -26.94
C ALA A 55 10.87 0.52 -27.44
N ILE A 56 11.83 0.32 -26.53
CA ILE A 56 13.21 -0.11 -26.88
C ILE A 56 13.21 -1.50 -27.53
N LYS A 57 12.33 -2.38 -27.12
CA LYS A 57 12.20 -3.74 -27.72
C LYS A 57 11.45 -3.75 -29.06
N GLY A 58 10.97 -2.59 -29.54
CA GLY A 58 10.21 -2.48 -30.79
C GLY A 58 8.84 -3.15 -30.75
N MET A 59 8.30 -3.43 -29.57
CA MET A 59 6.97 -4.02 -29.43
C MET A 59 5.89 -2.97 -29.70
N VAL A 60 4.84 -3.37 -30.44
CA VAL A 60 3.71 -2.47 -30.75
C VAL A 60 2.85 -2.34 -29.49
N MET A 61 2.65 -1.12 -29.05
CA MET A 61 1.77 -0.79 -27.93
C MET A 61 0.29 -0.81 -28.37
N GLY A 62 -0.32 -1.99 -28.39
CA GLY A 62 -1.74 -2.15 -28.68
C GLY A 62 -2.64 -1.80 -27.48
N PRO A 63 -3.97 -1.74 -27.68
CA PRO A 63 -4.93 -1.47 -26.60
C PRO A 63 -4.85 -2.52 -25.48
N GLU A 64 -4.59 -3.77 -25.80
CA GLU A 64 -4.44 -4.87 -24.85
C GLU A 64 -3.26 -4.65 -23.92
N PHE A 65 -2.13 -4.22 -24.46
CA PHE A 65 -0.95 -3.87 -23.65
C PHE A 65 -1.21 -2.72 -22.67
N LEU A 66 -1.94 -1.68 -23.11
CA LEU A 66 -2.30 -0.56 -22.23
C LEU A 66 -3.23 -1.02 -21.11
N PHE A 67 -4.16 -1.92 -21.40
CA PHE A 67 -5.06 -2.50 -20.39
C PHE A 67 -4.29 -3.32 -19.35
N GLU A 68 -3.39 -4.21 -19.78
CA GLU A 68 -2.52 -4.98 -18.89
C GLU A 68 -1.65 -4.07 -18.01
N LEU A 69 -1.11 -3.02 -18.59
CA LEU A 69 -0.29 -2.04 -17.87
C LEU A 69 -1.09 -1.31 -16.78
N LEU A 70 -2.34 -0.94 -17.07
CA LEU A 70 -3.25 -0.33 -16.09
C LEU A 70 -3.60 -1.31 -14.96
N ILE A 71 -3.90 -2.56 -15.28
CA ILE A 71 -4.20 -3.60 -14.26
C ILE A 71 -3.00 -3.85 -13.37
N ASN A 72 -1.80 -3.97 -13.94
CA ASN A 72 -0.57 -4.14 -13.17
C ASN A 72 -0.29 -2.93 -12.26
N TRP A 73 -0.50 -1.72 -12.76
CA TRP A 73 -0.38 -0.50 -11.96
C TRP A 73 -1.39 -0.47 -10.80
N LEU A 74 -2.65 -0.77 -11.09
CA LEU A 74 -3.72 -0.83 -10.09
C LEU A 74 -3.41 -1.85 -8.99
N THR A 75 -2.90 -3.03 -9.37
CA THR A 75 -2.49 -4.08 -8.45
C THR A 75 -1.35 -3.61 -7.54
N GLY A 76 -0.34 -2.95 -8.09
CA GLY A 76 0.77 -2.40 -7.31
C GLY A 76 0.33 -1.33 -6.31
N VAL A 77 -0.55 -0.41 -6.72
CA VAL A 77 -1.13 0.62 -5.84
C VAL A 77 -1.99 0.00 -4.75
N ALA A 78 -2.81 -1.01 -5.09
CA ALA A 78 -3.65 -1.73 -4.13
C ALA A 78 -2.81 -2.43 -3.05
N LEU A 79 -1.74 -3.12 -3.44
CA LEU A 79 -0.80 -3.75 -2.50
C LEU A 79 -0.11 -2.72 -1.59
N ALA A 80 0.28 -1.57 -2.13
CA ALA A 80 0.87 -0.48 -1.34
C ALA A 80 -0.14 0.08 -0.32
N PHE A 81 -1.40 0.25 -0.70
CA PHE A 81 -2.47 0.71 0.19
C PHE A 81 -2.79 -0.33 1.26
N PHE A 82 -2.85 -1.60 0.90
CA PHE A 82 -3.04 -2.69 1.84
C PHE A 82 -1.94 -2.71 2.90
N TYR A 83 -0.66 -2.65 2.47
CA TYR A 83 0.48 -2.59 3.37
C TYR A 83 0.40 -1.38 4.31
N ASN A 84 0.12 -0.19 3.78
CA ASN A 84 0.06 1.05 4.57
C ASN A 84 -1.14 1.05 5.53
N SER A 85 -2.28 0.45 5.15
CA SER A 85 -3.45 0.31 6.01
C SER A 85 -3.15 -0.48 7.30
N ILE A 86 -2.22 -1.41 7.25
CA ILE A 86 -1.81 -2.19 8.42
C ILE A 86 -0.65 -1.49 9.15
N SER A 87 0.34 -0.99 8.39
CA SER A 87 1.57 -0.43 8.96
C SER A 87 1.35 0.87 9.71
N ILE A 88 0.47 1.77 9.24
CA ILE A 88 0.26 3.08 9.86
C ILE A 88 -0.32 2.96 11.27
N PRO A 89 -1.47 2.28 11.52
CA PRO A 89 -2.01 2.15 12.87
C PRO A 89 -1.06 1.37 13.79
N LEU A 90 -0.36 0.35 13.26
CA LEU A 90 0.62 -0.41 14.02
C LEU A 90 1.79 0.48 14.48
N THR A 91 2.22 1.43 13.65
CA THR A 91 3.30 2.37 13.99
C THR A 91 2.91 3.27 15.17
N TYR A 92 1.68 3.74 15.21
CA TYR A 92 1.17 4.52 16.33
C TYR A 92 1.04 3.70 17.61
N TRP A 93 0.72 2.41 17.50
CA TRP A 93 0.50 1.53 18.65
C TRP A 93 1.78 0.87 19.17
N LEU A 94 2.57 0.24 18.30
CA LEU A 94 3.73 -0.60 18.67
C LEU A 94 5.09 0.07 18.38
N GLY A 95 5.06 1.18 17.64
CA GLY A 95 6.27 1.85 17.17
C GLY A 95 6.78 1.33 15.82
N VAL A 96 7.75 2.07 15.25
CA VAL A 96 8.21 1.90 13.86
C VAL A 96 8.82 0.53 13.57
N GLU A 97 9.62 -0.01 14.50
CA GLU A 97 10.34 -1.27 14.28
C GLU A 97 9.38 -2.46 14.15
N LYS A 98 8.45 -2.60 15.10
CA LYS A 98 7.46 -3.68 15.07
C LYS A 98 6.46 -3.52 13.93
N ALA A 99 6.08 -2.27 13.63
CA ALA A 99 5.21 -1.94 12.51
C ALA A 99 5.83 -2.25 11.14
N ARG A 100 7.14 -2.34 11.03
CA ARG A 100 7.85 -2.77 9.82
C ARG A 100 7.87 -4.29 9.69
N MET A 101 8.15 -4.99 10.78
CA MET A 101 8.32 -6.44 10.77
C MET A 101 6.99 -7.20 10.60
N ILE A 102 5.96 -6.82 11.34
CA ILE A 102 4.69 -7.56 11.38
C ILE A 102 4.01 -7.63 10.01
N PRO A 103 3.75 -6.53 9.29
CA PRO A 103 3.12 -6.60 7.97
C PRO A 103 3.99 -7.32 6.94
N SER A 104 5.31 -7.18 7.01
CA SER A 104 6.23 -7.87 6.09
C SER A 104 6.17 -9.38 6.26
N VAL A 105 6.14 -9.87 7.50
CA VAL A 105 5.99 -11.30 7.80
C VAL A 105 4.61 -11.81 7.35
N LEU A 106 3.54 -11.07 7.65
CA LEU A 106 2.18 -11.45 7.23
C LEU A 106 2.06 -11.56 5.71
N ILE A 107 2.59 -10.59 4.96
CA ILE A 107 2.59 -10.63 3.49
C ILE A 107 3.45 -11.80 2.99
N GLY A 108 4.64 -12.02 3.58
CA GLY A 108 5.50 -13.13 3.20
C GLY A 108 4.81 -14.49 3.39
N VAL A 109 4.13 -14.69 4.51
CA VAL A 109 3.33 -15.91 4.78
C VAL A 109 2.16 -16.04 3.80
N ALA A 110 1.43 -14.94 3.53
CA ALA A 110 0.32 -14.96 2.60
C ALA A 110 0.78 -15.32 1.17
N VAL A 111 1.86 -14.72 0.69
CA VAL A 111 2.45 -15.04 -0.62
C VAL A 111 2.91 -16.50 -0.68
N PHE A 112 3.59 -16.97 0.37
CA PHE A 112 4.01 -18.38 0.45
C PHE A 112 2.81 -19.34 0.38
N LEU A 113 1.74 -19.06 1.11
CA LEU A 113 0.52 -19.88 1.08
C LEU A 113 -0.14 -19.86 -0.30
N ILE A 114 -0.22 -18.68 -0.95
CA ILE A 114 -0.80 -18.57 -2.30
C ILE A 114 0.02 -19.38 -3.30
N VAL A 115 1.33 -19.29 -3.27
CA VAL A 115 2.22 -20.05 -4.16
C VAL A 115 2.12 -21.56 -3.89
N ALA A 116 2.08 -21.96 -2.61
CA ALA A 116 1.94 -23.37 -2.24
C ALA A 116 0.58 -23.95 -2.69
N LEU A 117 -0.51 -23.20 -2.55
CA LEU A 117 -1.82 -23.61 -3.03
C LEU A 117 -1.89 -23.64 -4.56
N ALA A 118 -1.33 -22.64 -5.23
CA ALA A 118 -1.25 -22.61 -6.69
C ALA A 118 -0.42 -23.78 -7.25
N SER A 119 0.67 -24.17 -6.59
CA SER A 119 1.46 -25.34 -7.00
C SER A 119 0.77 -26.68 -6.74
N ALA A 120 -0.10 -26.73 -5.72
CA ALA A 120 -0.82 -27.96 -5.37
C ALA A 120 -2.09 -28.19 -6.21
N TYR A 121 -2.77 -27.14 -6.63
CA TYR A 121 -4.08 -27.18 -7.27
C TYR A 121 -4.14 -26.41 -8.61
N GLY A 122 -3.02 -25.85 -9.07
CA GLY A 122 -2.99 -24.93 -10.22
C GLY A 122 -3.46 -25.55 -11.55
N ASP A 123 -3.25 -26.84 -11.73
CA ASP A 123 -3.64 -27.55 -12.93
C ASP A 123 -5.18 -27.81 -13.01
N ASP A 124 -5.85 -27.78 -11.86
CA ASP A 124 -7.30 -28.02 -11.75
C ASP A 124 -8.13 -26.75 -11.80
N ILE A 125 -7.50 -25.56 -11.66
CA ILE A 125 -8.20 -24.28 -11.60
C ILE A 125 -8.07 -23.54 -12.93
N ALA A 126 -9.00 -23.79 -13.85
CA ALA A 126 -9.16 -22.97 -15.06
C ALA A 126 -9.77 -21.62 -14.68
N VAL A 127 -8.93 -20.64 -14.31
CA VAL A 127 -9.37 -19.28 -13.98
C VAL A 127 -9.48 -18.46 -15.26
N SER A 128 -10.68 -17.99 -15.60
CA SER A 128 -10.89 -17.11 -16.75
C SER A 128 -10.23 -15.74 -16.49
N ASP A 129 -9.64 -15.12 -17.51
CA ASP A 129 -9.03 -13.80 -17.46
C ASP A 129 -10.00 -12.73 -16.92
N SER A 130 -11.30 -12.85 -17.24
CA SER A 130 -12.34 -11.97 -16.72
C SER A 130 -12.51 -12.10 -15.20
N THR A 131 -12.38 -13.32 -14.67
CA THR A 131 -12.47 -13.57 -13.22
C THR A 131 -11.26 -12.97 -12.51
N VAL A 132 -10.06 -13.11 -13.05
CA VAL A 132 -8.83 -12.51 -12.49
C VAL A 132 -8.97 -11.00 -12.43
N THR A 133 -9.41 -10.37 -13.52
CA THR A 133 -9.61 -8.92 -13.59
C THR A 133 -10.66 -8.43 -12.58
N ALA A 134 -11.78 -9.14 -12.44
CA ALA A 134 -12.81 -8.82 -11.47
C ALA A 134 -12.29 -8.90 -10.02
N VAL A 135 -11.50 -9.93 -9.69
CA VAL A 135 -10.88 -10.10 -8.36
C VAL A 135 -9.88 -8.98 -8.07
N ILE A 136 -9.07 -8.56 -9.05
CA ILE A 136 -8.12 -7.45 -8.89
C ILE A 136 -8.87 -6.14 -8.61
N ILE A 137 -9.92 -5.84 -9.37
CA ILE A 137 -10.72 -4.61 -9.19
C ILE A 137 -11.43 -4.64 -7.83
N ALA A 138 -12.04 -5.75 -7.45
CA ALA A 138 -12.71 -5.90 -6.16
C ALA A 138 -11.69 -5.78 -5.00
N GLY A 139 -10.51 -6.37 -5.14
CA GLY A 139 -9.40 -6.25 -4.21
C GLY A 139 -8.92 -4.80 -4.06
N ALA A 140 -8.76 -4.07 -5.16
CA ALA A 140 -8.37 -2.66 -5.15
C ALA A 140 -9.42 -1.78 -4.43
N LEU A 141 -10.70 -2.00 -4.68
CA LEU A 141 -11.77 -1.30 -3.96
C LEU A 141 -11.77 -1.65 -2.46
N GLY A 142 -11.56 -2.92 -2.13
CA GLY A 142 -11.44 -3.39 -0.75
C GLY A 142 -10.29 -2.71 0.00
N THR A 143 -9.13 -2.50 -0.65
CA THR A 143 -7.99 -1.83 -0.01
C THR A 143 -8.26 -0.35 0.26
N VAL A 144 -9.04 0.33 -0.56
CA VAL A 144 -9.47 1.72 -0.30
C VAL A 144 -10.36 1.78 0.95
N VAL A 145 -11.33 0.88 1.07
CA VAL A 145 -12.17 0.79 2.27
C VAL A 145 -11.33 0.50 3.51
N MET A 146 -10.40 -0.46 3.41
CA MET A 146 -9.47 -0.77 4.51
C MET A 146 -8.60 0.43 4.90
N MET A 147 -8.18 1.24 3.94
CA MET A 147 -7.38 2.45 4.21
C MET A 147 -8.20 3.51 4.96
N VAL A 148 -9.48 3.69 4.63
CA VAL A 148 -10.39 4.59 5.36
C VAL A 148 -10.63 4.09 6.78
N LEU A 149 -10.91 2.80 6.98
CA LEU A 149 -11.07 2.22 8.31
C LEU A 149 -9.79 2.34 9.15
N SER A 150 -8.64 2.07 8.54
CA SER A 150 -7.32 2.23 9.14
C SER A 150 -7.07 3.67 9.62
N TYR A 151 -7.51 4.67 8.85
CA TYR A 151 -7.42 6.07 9.25
C TYR A 151 -8.18 6.34 10.56
N PHE A 152 -9.43 5.89 10.68
CA PHE A 152 -10.21 6.07 11.90
C PHE A 152 -9.58 5.37 13.10
N ILE A 153 -9.04 4.15 12.90
CA ILE A 153 -8.31 3.41 13.94
C ILE A 153 -7.07 4.21 14.37
N SER A 154 -6.28 4.71 13.40
CA SER A 154 -5.07 5.48 13.69
C SER A 154 -5.37 6.77 14.46
N VAL A 155 -6.41 7.48 14.09
CA VAL A 155 -6.86 8.68 14.83
C VAL A 155 -7.28 8.32 16.26
N SER A 156 -8.02 7.23 16.45
CA SER A 156 -8.44 6.77 17.78
C SER A 156 -7.24 6.39 18.65
N VAL A 157 -6.27 5.66 18.09
CA VAL A 157 -5.04 5.27 18.81
C VAL A 157 -4.20 6.50 19.15
N TYR A 158 -4.04 7.43 18.20
CA TYR A 158 -3.23 8.63 18.39
C TYR A 158 -3.84 9.59 19.43
N ASN A 159 -5.18 9.68 19.49
CA ASN A 159 -5.87 10.52 20.48
C ASN A 159 -5.70 10.00 21.92
N LYS A 160 -5.54 8.68 22.11
CA LYS A 160 -5.34 8.04 23.42
C LYS A 160 -3.88 8.04 23.88
N LYS A 161 -2.96 8.42 23.01
CA LYS A 161 -1.54 8.44 23.33
C LYS A 161 -1.22 9.67 24.20
N GLU A 162 -0.73 9.45 25.40
CA GLU A 162 -0.12 10.46 26.26
C GLU A 162 1.35 10.64 25.88
N PHE A 163 1.81 11.89 25.75
CA PHE A 163 3.16 12.27 25.32
C PHE A 163 3.94 12.88 26.48
#